data_1835d2a873c98bb94704a1f0073cbe31
#
_entry.id   1835d2a873c98bb94704a1f0073cbe31
#
_cell.length_a   1.000
_cell.length_b   1.000
_cell.length_c   1.000
_cell.angle_alpha   90.00
_cell.angle_beta   90.00
_cell.angle_gamma   90.00
#
_symmetry.space_group_name_H-M   'P 1'
#
loop_
_entity.id
_entity.type
_entity.pdbx_description
1 polymer ?
#
loop_
_entity_poly.entity_id
_entity_poly.type
_entity_poly.pdbx_seq_one_letter_code
_entity_poly.pdbx_strand_id
1 'polypeptide(L)'
;MSELPHLGVEEEFHVVDLQSRRSAPEVDALLAQLDGEEFAPELQRSLVETNTPVCSTLDELRAHLRRLRGALESVAEPLGLGVVAAGTVPLVDLDGDDISAGARYERMQHEYQVLVREQHICGAQVHVDVPDRDIAVQVVRRVAPYLPTLLAISASSPYWRGADTGYASYRSMVWSRWPTAGPPGQVETGAEYDAMVEELIASGTISDPGMVYFDIRPSAHLPTVELRVCDACPDVEDVVLIAGLFRALVSRARADLDAGVPLPRSRHELLRAATWRAARSGLEGDLVDLDGPYLVDPQLLIGRLVHDLRPQLEELGDWDQVLALSKATLTTGSAAARQRRTFGRRGEMTDVVDALIARTQGRDPRLEPPPTVPARPELLSAYHPDAYDEAVDADGEVQPEYGWMFRALSRMGTRGLVAAESALHAEQRARGVTFRVGDGEPDRLFPLDLVPRIITADDWAGLSAGLIQRVRALEAFVRDIYGSRQIVNEGVIPASVVDDAPGWSRLGMLTPADAVRIAVAGIDLVRDRPDHWLVLEDNLRVPSGIGYAITSRRLIRSVMPDLEAPAGVVSLEGVAGLLRSVLLSASEPDVPGHDEVALLSAGPIDSAFYEHELLAA
;
A
#
# COMPACT_ATOMS: atom_id res chain seq x y z
N MET A 1 -17.40 -35.08 1.23
CA MET A 1 -16.51 -33.90 1.01
C MET A 1 -17.26 -33.03 0.02
N SER A 2 -17.62 -31.83 0.35
CA SER A 2 -18.15 -30.88 -0.63
C SER A 2 -17.04 -30.57 -1.64
N GLU A 3 -17.41 -30.52 -2.91
CA GLU A 3 -16.49 -30.13 -3.99
C GLU A 3 -15.98 -28.69 -3.70
N LEU A 4 -14.65 -28.49 -3.86
CA LEU A 4 -14.05 -27.17 -3.63
C LEU A 4 -14.60 -26.20 -4.69
N PRO A 5 -14.88 -24.92 -4.32
CA PRO A 5 -15.45 -23.98 -5.28
C PRO A 5 -14.46 -23.66 -6.40
N HIS A 6 -14.90 -23.70 -7.64
CA HIS A 6 -14.16 -23.24 -8.80
C HIS A 6 -14.18 -21.71 -8.86
N LEU A 7 -13.31 -21.15 -9.68
CA LEU A 7 -13.22 -19.71 -9.90
C LEU A 7 -12.96 -19.40 -11.38
N GLY A 8 -13.27 -18.17 -11.76
CA GLY A 8 -12.96 -17.57 -13.05
C GLY A 8 -12.71 -16.07 -12.89
N VAL A 9 -12.06 -15.46 -13.87
CA VAL A 9 -11.78 -14.02 -13.87
C VAL A 9 -12.10 -13.43 -15.23
N GLU A 10 -12.77 -12.29 -15.21
CA GLU A 10 -12.93 -11.36 -16.33
C GLU A 10 -11.96 -10.21 -16.11
N GLU A 11 -11.11 -9.92 -17.11
CA GLU A 11 -10.19 -8.79 -17.09
C GLU A 11 -10.52 -7.81 -18.21
N GLU A 12 -10.64 -6.55 -17.86
CA GLU A 12 -10.80 -5.45 -18.82
C GLU A 12 -9.46 -4.75 -19.05
N PHE A 13 -9.21 -4.32 -20.29
CA PHE A 13 -7.96 -3.67 -20.68
C PHE A 13 -8.22 -2.43 -21.52
N HIS A 14 -7.38 -1.41 -21.32
CA HIS A 14 -7.30 -0.27 -22.25
C HIS A 14 -6.43 -0.63 -23.45
N VAL A 15 -6.89 -0.25 -24.64
CA VAL A 15 -6.11 -0.25 -25.86
C VAL A 15 -5.50 1.14 -26.05
N VAL A 16 -4.18 1.20 -26.27
CA VAL A 16 -3.44 2.45 -26.42
C VAL A 16 -2.59 2.43 -27.68
N ASP A 17 -2.43 3.57 -28.32
CA ASP A 17 -1.53 3.76 -29.44
C ASP A 17 -0.07 3.86 -28.96
N LEU A 18 0.84 3.06 -29.50
CA LEU A 18 2.25 2.98 -29.06
C LEU A 18 3.09 4.22 -29.44
N GLN A 19 2.63 5.10 -30.31
CA GLN A 19 3.32 6.33 -30.67
C GLN A 19 2.95 7.48 -29.73
N SER A 20 1.64 7.68 -29.49
CA SER A 20 1.10 8.77 -28.67
C SER A 20 0.95 8.43 -27.19
N ARG A 21 0.89 7.14 -26.86
CA ARG A 21 0.55 6.58 -25.52
C ARG A 21 -0.86 6.93 -25.04
N ARG A 22 -1.74 7.38 -25.95
CA ARG A 22 -3.13 7.73 -25.65
C ARG A 22 -4.05 6.54 -25.88
N SER A 23 -5.25 6.57 -25.27
CA SER A 23 -6.32 5.60 -25.58
C SER A 23 -6.62 5.58 -27.07
N ALA A 24 -6.83 4.40 -27.67
CA ALA A 24 -7.06 4.19 -29.09
C ALA A 24 -8.37 3.39 -29.31
N PRO A 25 -9.36 3.89 -30.08
CA PRO A 25 -10.62 3.21 -30.31
C PRO A 25 -10.51 2.12 -31.40
N GLU A 26 -9.55 1.20 -31.24
CA GLU A 26 -9.14 0.21 -32.23
C GLU A 26 -9.47 -1.24 -31.81
N VAL A 27 -10.40 -1.43 -30.85
CA VAL A 27 -10.76 -2.78 -30.37
C VAL A 27 -11.26 -3.70 -31.49
N ASP A 28 -11.98 -3.17 -32.49
CA ASP A 28 -12.49 -3.95 -33.61
C ASP A 28 -11.35 -4.56 -34.45
N ALA A 29 -10.28 -3.78 -34.69
CA ALA A 29 -9.10 -4.23 -35.41
C ALA A 29 -8.32 -5.31 -34.64
N LEU A 30 -8.30 -5.19 -33.31
CA LEU A 30 -7.67 -6.15 -32.40
C LEU A 30 -8.47 -7.44 -32.35
N LEU A 31 -9.79 -7.38 -32.14
CA LEU A 31 -10.67 -8.55 -32.07
C LEU A 31 -10.75 -9.30 -33.41
N ALA A 32 -10.59 -8.61 -34.55
CA ALA A 32 -10.56 -9.26 -35.87
C ALA A 32 -9.36 -10.22 -36.05
N GLN A 33 -8.34 -10.14 -35.19
CA GLN A 33 -7.14 -11.00 -35.21
C GLN A 33 -7.19 -12.12 -34.13
N LEU A 34 -8.23 -12.13 -33.29
CA LEU A 34 -8.39 -13.06 -32.18
C LEU A 34 -9.53 -14.03 -32.46
N ASP A 35 -9.28 -15.30 -32.22
CA ASP A 35 -10.30 -16.36 -32.31
C ASP A 35 -10.81 -16.73 -30.91
N GLY A 36 -12.12 -16.95 -30.78
CA GLY A 36 -12.75 -17.52 -29.58
C GLY A 36 -13.62 -16.55 -28.78
N GLU A 37 -14.50 -17.14 -27.96
CA GLU A 37 -15.43 -16.41 -27.09
C GLU A 37 -14.76 -15.83 -25.82
N GLU A 38 -13.44 -16.04 -25.66
CA GLU A 38 -12.66 -15.56 -24.52
C GLU A 38 -12.35 -14.06 -24.61
N PHE A 39 -12.62 -13.42 -25.76
CA PHE A 39 -12.36 -12.01 -26.02
C PHE A 39 -13.63 -11.30 -26.45
N ALA A 40 -13.94 -10.18 -25.81
CA ALA A 40 -15.15 -9.41 -26.10
C ALA A 40 -14.87 -7.89 -26.14
N PRO A 41 -15.66 -7.12 -26.92
CA PRO A 41 -15.62 -5.66 -26.84
C PRO A 41 -16.35 -5.19 -25.57
N GLU A 42 -15.84 -4.12 -24.97
CA GLU A 42 -16.51 -3.39 -23.89
C GLU A 42 -17.26 -2.15 -24.42
N LEU A 43 -17.86 -1.37 -23.50
CA LEU A 43 -18.65 -0.17 -23.81
C LEU A 43 -17.91 0.81 -24.72
N GLN A 44 -16.63 1.04 -24.46
CA GLN A 44 -15.79 1.92 -25.28
C GLN A 44 -14.97 1.11 -26.28
N ARG A 45 -14.84 1.61 -27.52
CA ARG A 45 -14.00 0.97 -28.57
C ARG A 45 -12.49 1.00 -28.26
N SER A 46 -12.10 1.63 -27.18
CA SER A 46 -10.74 1.58 -26.63
C SER A 46 -10.59 0.57 -25.49
N LEU A 47 -11.59 -0.28 -25.24
CA LEU A 47 -11.59 -1.29 -24.16
C LEU A 47 -11.85 -2.68 -24.72
N VAL A 48 -11.13 -3.67 -24.23
CA VAL A 48 -11.31 -5.10 -24.54
C VAL A 48 -11.39 -5.90 -23.25
N GLU A 49 -12.27 -6.89 -23.23
CA GLU A 49 -12.45 -7.82 -22.11
C GLU A 49 -11.91 -9.20 -22.47
N THR A 50 -11.36 -9.90 -21.46
CA THR A 50 -11.01 -11.32 -21.56
C THR A 50 -11.65 -12.12 -20.46
N ASN A 51 -12.04 -13.35 -20.79
CA ASN A 51 -12.70 -14.28 -19.89
C ASN A 51 -11.86 -15.57 -19.75
N THR A 52 -11.47 -15.92 -18.52
CA THR A 52 -10.80 -17.19 -18.28
C THR A 52 -11.79 -18.35 -18.35
N PRO A 53 -11.35 -19.57 -18.70
CA PRO A 53 -12.11 -20.78 -18.39
C PRO A 53 -12.30 -20.94 -16.88
N VAL A 54 -13.21 -21.84 -16.50
CA VAL A 54 -13.36 -22.27 -15.10
C VAL A 54 -12.06 -22.92 -14.62
N CYS A 55 -11.51 -22.45 -13.50
CA CYS A 55 -10.27 -22.91 -12.91
C CYS A 55 -10.52 -23.59 -11.55
N SER A 56 -9.76 -24.63 -11.27
CA SER A 56 -9.79 -25.35 -9.99
C SER A 56 -8.73 -24.85 -9.02
N THR A 57 -7.63 -24.29 -9.52
CA THR A 57 -6.48 -23.81 -8.74
C THR A 57 -6.04 -22.41 -9.16
N LEU A 58 -5.31 -21.72 -8.26
CA LEU A 58 -4.71 -20.42 -8.57
C LEU A 58 -3.60 -20.53 -9.63
N ASP A 59 -2.93 -21.68 -9.75
CA ASP A 59 -1.91 -21.89 -10.78
C ASP A 59 -2.54 -22.03 -12.18
N GLU A 60 -3.68 -22.73 -12.29
CA GLU A 60 -4.46 -22.78 -13.54
C GLU A 60 -4.92 -21.36 -13.91
N LEU A 61 -5.49 -20.62 -12.96
CA LEU A 61 -5.92 -19.25 -13.18
C LEU A 61 -4.75 -18.38 -13.70
N ARG A 62 -3.61 -18.42 -13.03
CA ARG A 62 -2.40 -17.69 -13.43
C ARG A 62 -1.97 -18.02 -14.85
N ALA A 63 -1.98 -19.30 -15.20
CA ALA A 63 -1.61 -19.75 -16.53
C ALA A 63 -2.57 -19.21 -17.61
N HIS A 64 -3.88 -19.21 -17.35
CA HIS A 64 -4.89 -18.67 -18.27
C HIS A 64 -4.77 -17.14 -18.40
N LEU A 65 -4.63 -16.40 -17.31
CA LEU A 65 -4.43 -14.94 -17.36
C LEU A 65 -3.22 -14.56 -18.21
N ARG A 66 -2.06 -15.22 -17.99
CA ARG A 66 -0.85 -14.98 -18.78
C ARG A 66 -1.04 -15.34 -20.26
N ARG A 67 -1.74 -16.43 -20.56
CA ARG A 67 -2.05 -16.83 -21.93
C ARG A 67 -2.93 -15.80 -22.65
N LEU A 68 -4.00 -15.34 -22.01
CA LEU A 68 -4.93 -14.36 -22.58
C LEU A 68 -4.26 -13.02 -22.82
N ARG A 69 -3.49 -12.53 -21.85
CA ARG A 69 -2.70 -11.30 -21.99
C ARG A 69 -1.65 -11.41 -23.11
N GLY A 70 -0.96 -12.56 -23.20
CA GLY A 70 -0.01 -12.82 -24.27
C GLY A 70 -0.66 -12.90 -25.67
N ALA A 71 -1.89 -13.42 -25.77
CA ALA A 71 -2.65 -13.43 -27.02
C ALA A 71 -3.00 -11.99 -27.44
N LEU A 72 -3.52 -11.15 -26.52
CA LEU A 72 -3.77 -9.72 -26.79
C LEU A 72 -2.52 -9.00 -27.25
N GLU A 73 -1.38 -9.17 -26.56
CA GLU A 73 -0.11 -8.55 -26.92
C GLU A 73 0.33 -8.93 -28.34
N SER A 74 0.26 -10.24 -28.66
CA SER A 74 0.74 -10.75 -29.94
C SER A 74 0.02 -10.17 -31.15
N VAL A 75 -1.24 -9.76 -30.99
CA VAL A 75 -2.02 -9.12 -32.08
C VAL A 75 -1.98 -7.59 -32.01
N ALA A 76 -1.81 -7.00 -30.82
CA ALA A 76 -1.75 -5.55 -30.65
C ALA A 76 -0.45 -4.94 -31.18
N GLU A 77 0.71 -5.53 -30.87
CA GLU A 77 2.02 -5.00 -31.23
C GLU A 77 2.21 -4.78 -32.75
N PRO A 78 1.85 -5.74 -33.65
CA PRO A 78 1.92 -5.53 -35.08
C PRO A 78 1.01 -4.41 -35.63
N LEU A 79 -0.05 -4.07 -34.89
CA LEU A 79 -0.97 -2.98 -35.22
C LEU A 79 -0.47 -1.61 -34.67
N GLY A 80 0.68 -1.57 -34.01
CA GLY A 80 1.17 -0.36 -33.34
C GLY A 80 0.39 -0.01 -32.07
N LEU A 81 -0.30 -0.99 -31.49
CA LEU A 81 -1.12 -0.86 -30.28
C LEU A 81 -0.46 -1.54 -29.07
N GLY A 82 -0.78 -1.04 -27.90
CA GLY A 82 -0.44 -1.65 -26.62
C GLY A 82 -1.70 -1.94 -25.80
N VAL A 83 -1.59 -2.88 -24.87
CA VAL A 83 -2.68 -3.28 -23.98
C VAL A 83 -2.30 -2.98 -22.54
N VAL A 84 -3.19 -2.36 -21.79
CA VAL A 84 -2.94 -1.89 -20.40
C VAL A 84 -4.04 -2.40 -19.47
N ALA A 85 -3.65 -3.22 -18.49
CA ALA A 85 -4.49 -3.59 -17.35
C ALA A 85 -4.29 -2.55 -16.23
N ALA A 86 -5.17 -1.60 -16.11
CA ALA A 86 -5.20 -0.61 -15.02
C ALA A 86 -6.61 -0.07 -14.88
N GLY A 87 -7.00 0.38 -13.69
CA GLY A 87 -8.35 0.92 -13.49
C GLY A 87 -8.66 2.15 -14.34
N THR A 88 -7.62 2.95 -14.68
CA THR A 88 -7.66 4.03 -15.69
C THR A 88 -6.34 4.09 -16.44
N VAL A 89 -6.36 4.56 -17.69
CA VAL A 89 -5.13 4.90 -18.42
C VAL A 89 -4.82 6.38 -18.22
N PRO A 90 -3.54 6.73 -17.95
CA PRO A 90 -3.17 8.12 -17.66
C PRO A 90 -3.56 9.14 -18.74
N LEU A 91 -3.41 8.78 -20.01
CA LEU A 91 -3.64 9.65 -21.17
C LEU A 91 -4.91 9.23 -21.93
N VAL A 92 -6.05 9.31 -21.24
CA VAL A 92 -7.37 9.07 -21.85
C VAL A 92 -7.83 10.30 -22.65
N ASP A 93 -8.41 10.06 -23.82
CA ASP A 93 -9.13 11.06 -24.61
C ASP A 93 -10.64 10.82 -24.45
N LEU A 94 -11.38 11.86 -24.09
CA LEU A 94 -12.83 11.79 -23.85
C LEU A 94 -13.64 12.57 -24.91
N ASP A 95 -12.98 13.12 -25.91
CA ASP A 95 -13.61 14.03 -26.87
C ASP A 95 -14.27 13.29 -28.07
N GLY A 96 -14.17 11.94 -28.10
CA GLY A 96 -14.74 11.08 -29.15
C GLY A 96 -16.07 10.42 -28.76
N ASP A 97 -16.92 10.14 -29.76
CA ASP A 97 -18.10 9.25 -29.64
C ASP A 97 -17.67 7.81 -30.01
N ASP A 98 -16.77 7.23 -29.22
CA ASP A 98 -16.10 5.96 -29.53
C ASP A 98 -16.73 4.76 -28.81
N ILE A 99 -18.07 4.64 -28.91
CA ILE A 99 -18.83 3.57 -28.27
C ILE A 99 -18.90 2.35 -29.19
N SER A 100 -18.78 1.16 -28.60
CA SER A 100 -18.93 -0.10 -29.29
C SER A 100 -20.32 -0.23 -29.93
N ALA A 101 -20.37 -0.83 -31.12
CA ALA A 101 -21.61 -0.99 -31.87
C ALA A 101 -22.58 -1.96 -31.14
N GLY A 102 -23.86 -1.61 -31.10
CA GLY A 102 -24.90 -2.49 -30.58
C GLY A 102 -26.04 -1.76 -29.90
N ALA A 103 -27.27 -2.28 -30.07
CA ALA A 103 -28.50 -1.65 -29.57
C ALA A 103 -28.51 -1.46 -28.04
N ARG A 104 -27.75 -2.26 -27.27
CA ARG A 104 -27.57 -2.10 -25.81
C ARG A 104 -26.76 -0.84 -25.51
N TYR A 105 -25.62 -0.67 -26.15
CA TYR A 105 -24.72 0.47 -25.94
C TYR A 105 -25.32 1.77 -26.45
N GLU A 106 -26.04 1.75 -27.57
CA GLU A 106 -26.79 2.91 -28.10
C GLU A 106 -27.84 3.40 -27.11
N ARG A 107 -28.60 2.46 -26.48
CA ARG A 107 -29.54 2.83 -25.41
C ARG A 107 -28.83 3.40 -24.19
N MET A 108 -27.76 2.80 -23.75
CA MET A 108 -26.96 3.32 -22.61
C MET A 108 -26.44 4.73 -22.90
N GLN A 109 -25.95 4.99 -24.11
CA GLN A 109 -25.51 6.34 -24.51
C GLN A 109 -26.68 7.35 -24.45
N HIS A 110 -27.87 6.96 -24.92
CA HIS A 110 -29.05 7.83 -24.91
C HIS A 110 -29.48 8.16 -23.47
N GLU A 111 -29.53 7.17 -22.59
CA GLU A 111 -30.08 7.32 -21.23
C GLU A 111 -29.05 7.97 -20.26
N TYR A 112 -27.77 7.59 -20.32
CA TYR A 112 -26.80 7.99 -19.30
C TYR A 112 -25.83 9.09 -19.78
N GLN A 113 -25.83 9.46 -21.07
CA GLN A 113 -25.15 10.63 -21.62
C GLN A 113 -23.66 10.71 -21.22
N VAL A 114 -23.30 11.73 -20.45
CA VAL A 114 -21.89 11.97 -20.02
C VAL A 114 -21.31 10.81 -19.23
N LEU A 115 -22.10 10.04 -18.50
CA LEU A 115 -21.60 8.89 -17.74
C LEU A 115 -21.02 7.84 -18.69
N VAL A 116 -21.68 7.57 -19.80
CA VAL A 116 -21.21 6.65 -20.84
C VAL A 116 -19.94 7.20 -21.50
N ARG A 117 -19.93 8.47 -21.92
CA ARG A 117 -18.77 9.09 -22.57
C ARG A 117 -17.50 9.10 -21.71
N GLU A 118 -17.68 9.19 -20.38
CA GLU A 118 -16.53 9.19 -19.45
C GLU A 118 -16.24 7.81 -18.84
N GLN A 119 -16.87 6.75 -19.33
CA GLN A 119 -16.70 5.38 -18.82
C GLN A 119 -15.45 4.71 -19.44
N HIS A 120 -14.27 5.33 -19.27
CA HIS A 120 -12.98 4.79 -19.69
C HIS A 120 -12.25 4.21 -18.47
N ILE A 121 -12.83 3.17 -17.90
CA ILE A 121 -12.31 2.47 -16.72
C ILE A 121 -12.34 0.98 -16.93
N CYS A 122 -11.39 0.27 -16.31
CA CYS A 122 -11.25 -1.18 -16.40
C CYS A 122 -11.21 -1.82 -15.01
N GLY A 123 -11.89 -2.94 -14.85
CA GLY A 123 -11.93 -3.75 -13.64
C GLY A 123 -11.32 -5.13 -13.84
N ALA A 124 -11.10 -5.82 -12.73
CA ALA A 124 -10.91 -7.25 -12.68
C ALA A 124 -12.05 -7.86 -11.86
N GLN A 125 -12.87 -8.71 -12.49
CA GLN A 125 -14.04 -9.30 -11.89
C GLN A 125 -13.74 -10.77 -11.59
N VAL A 126 -13.93 -11.16 -10.33
CA VAL A 126 -13.64 -12.54 -9.90
C VAL A 126 -14.95 -13.26 -9.61
N HIS A 127 -15.14 -14.39 -10.24
CA HIS A 127 -16.29 -15.28 -10.06
C HIS A 127 -15.88 -16.49 -9.20
N VAL A 128 -16.73 -16.85 -8.23
CA VAL A 128 -16.57 -18.07 -7.41
C VAL A 128 -17.90 -18.80 -7.35
N ASP A 129 -17.87 -20.12 -7.53
CA ASP A 129 -19.06 -20.98 -7.55
C ASP A 129 -19.93 -20.85 -6.29
N VAL A 130 -21.15 -20.41 -6.46
CA VAL A 130 -22.22 -20.46 -5.46
C VAL A 130 -23.56 -20.66 -6.20
N PRO A 131 -23.92 -21.89 -6.56
CA PRO A 131 -25.06 -22.13 -7.43
C PRO A 131 -26.42 -21.89 -6.78
N ASP A 132 -26.52 -21.99 -5.46
CA ASP A 132 -27.73 -21.66 -4.73
C ASP A 132 -27.86 -20.14 -4.55
N ARG A 133 -28.97 -19.59 -5.04
CA ARG A 133 -29.18 -18.13 -5.09
C ARG A 133 -29.41 -17.51 -3.70
N ASP A 134 -30.05 -18.24 -2.80
CA ASP A 134 -30.24 -17.78 -1.41
C ASP A 134 -28.88 -17.77 -0.68
N ILE A 135 -28.07 -18.82 -0.88
CA ILE A 135 -26.71 -18.88 -0.34
C ILE A 135 -25.86 -17.76 -0.95
N ALA A 136 -25.97 -17.49 -2.26
CA ALA A 136 -25.22 -16.44 -2.93
C ALA A 136 -25.50 -15.05 -2.31
N VAL A 137 -26.76 -14.72 -2.05
CA VAL A 137 -27.14 -13.46 -1.36
C VAL A 137 -26.54 -13.41 0.04
N GLN A 138 -26.58 -14.49 0.81
CA GLN A 138 -26.01 -14.53 2.15
C GLN A 138 -24.47 -14.45 2.15
N VAL A 139 -23.81 -15.04 1.16
CA VAL A 139 -22.36 -14.91 0.93
C VAL A 139 -22.00 -13.47 0.62
N VAL A 140 -22.73 -12.82 -0.28
CA VAL A 140 -22.54 -11.38 -0.62
C VAL A 140 -22.56 -10.51 0.63
N ARG A 141 -23.54 -10.71 1.52
CA ARG A 141 -23.66 -9.95 2.78
C ARG A 141 -22.48 -10.19 3.74
N ARG A 142 -21.95 -11.42 3.78
CA ARG A 142 -20.83 -11.79 4.67
C ARG A 142 -19.49 -11.31 4.15
N VAL A 143 -19.32 -11.24 2.83
CA VAL A 143 -18.10 -10.79 2.16
C VAL A 143 -18.02 -9.27 2.06
N ALA A 144 -19.15 -8.57 2.01
CA ALA A 144 -19.21 -7.12 1.83
C ALA A 144 -18.27 -6.31 2.76
N PRO A 145 -18.06 -6.66 4.05
CA PRO A 145 -17.13 -5.93 4.93
C PRO A 145 -15.66 -5.96 4.48
N TYR A 146 -15.27 -6.90 3.64
CA TYR A 146 -13.88 -7.06 3.16
C TYR A 146 -13.62 -6.36 1.83
N LEU A 147 -14.66 -5.85 1.14
CA LEU A 147 -14.54 -5.17 -0.15
C LEU A 147 -13.58 -3.98 -0.14
N PRO A 148 -13.58 -3.10 0.89
CA PRO A 148 -12.63 -2.00 0.93
C PRO A 148 -11.17 -2.46 0.94
N THR A 149 -10.87 -3.58 1.62
CA THR A 149 -9.53 -4.16 1.66
C THR A 149 -9.11 -4.72 0.30
N LEU A 150 -10.00 -5.43 -0.40
CA LEU A 150 -9.75 -5.95 -1.74
C LEU A 150 -9.54 -4.79 -2.76
N LEU A 151 -10.33 -3.72 -2.65
CA LEU A 151 -10.15 -2.52 -3.46
C LEU A 151 -8.77 -1.88 -3.21
N ALA A 152 -8.33 -1.77 -1.95
CA ALA A 152 -7.03 -1.20 -1.63
C ALA A 152 -5.87 -2.00 -2.24
N ILE A 153 -5.98 -3.34 -2.26
CA ILE A 153 -5.00 -4.25 -2.89
C ILE A 153 -4.96 -4.03 -4.41
N SER A 154 -6.12 -3.89 -5.07
CA SER A 154 -6.22 -3.73 -6.53
C SER A 154 -5.93 -2.32 -7.03
N ALA A 155 -5.89 -1.29 -6.17
CA ALA A 155 -5.85 0.11 -6.56
C ALA A 155 -4.74 0.41 -7.58
N SER A 156 -5.15 0.82 -8.79
CA SER A 156 -4.26 0.96 -9.95
C SER A 156 -4.59 2.17 -10.84
N SER A 157 -5.39 3.13 -10.36
CA SER A 157 -5.91 4.22 -11.19
C SER A 157 -5.70 5.61 -10.59
N PRO A 158 -4.42 6.04 -10.40
CA PRO A 158 -4.13 7.33 -9.78
C PRO A 158 -4.25 8.52 -10.75
N TYR A 159 -4.18 8.27 -12.06
CA TYR A 159 -4.15 9.31 -13.08
C TYR A 159 -5.41 9.35 -13.92
N TRP A 160 -5.85 10.56 -14.26
CA TRP A 160 -6.98 10.82 -15.13
C TRP A 160 -6.71 12.06 -15.98
N ARG A 161 -6.80 11.94 -17.31
CA ARG A 161 -6.56 13.04 -18.27
C ARG A 161 -5.21 13.76 -18.07
N GLY A 162 -4.17 12.99 -17.79
CA GLY A 162 -2.82 13.53 -17.60
C GLY A 162 -2.56 14.16 -16.23
N ALA A 163 -3.50 14.09 -15.28
CA ALA A 163 -3.35 14.68 -13.96
C ALA A 163 -3.42 13.61 -12.85
N ASP A 164 -2.63 13.77 -11.78
CA ASP A 164 -2.79 12.99 -10.56
C ASP A 164 -4.07 13.41 -9.84
N THR A 165 -4.97 12.47 -9.63
CA THR A 165 -6.27 12.70 -9.00
C THR A 165 -6.19 12.80 -7.48
N GLY A 166 -5.05 12.39 -6.91
CA GLY A 166 -4.89 12.21 -5.47
C GLY A 166 -5.56 10.94 -4.92
N TYR A 167 -6.18 10.09 -5.73
CA TYR A 167 -6.78 8.81 -5.36
C TYR A 167 -5.87 7.66 -5.80
N ALA A 168 -5.92 6.54 -5.10
CA ALA A 168 -5.27 5.30 -5.54
C ALA A 168 -6.14 4.53 -6.54
N SER A 169 -7.48 4.56 -6.34
CA SER A 169 -8.48 4.09 -7.29
C SER A 169 -9.43 5.21 -7.70
N TYR A 170 -9.10 5.94 -8.77
CA TYR A 170 -10.02 6.91 -9.35
C TYR A 170 -11.14 6.24 -10.16
N ARG A 171 -10.91 5.01 -10.63
CA ARG A 171 -11.96 4.16 -11.21
C ARG A 171 -13.19 4.11 -10.30
N SER A 172 -13.01 3.89 -9.01
CA SER A 172 -14.11 3.86 -8.06
C SER A 172 -14.90 5.16 -8.02
N MET A 173 -14.27 6.32 -8.23
CA MET A 173 -14.94 7.62 -8.29
C MET A 173 -15.75 7.78 -9.59
N VAL A 174 -15.23 7.31 -10.72
CA VAL A 174 -15.96 7.29 -11.99
C VAL A 174 -17.15 6.32 -11.91
N TRP A 175 -16.90 5.10 -11.39
CA TRP A 175 -17.90 4.05 -11.24
C TRP A 175 -19.04 4.44 -10.31
N SER A 176 -18.75 5.12 -9.20
CA SER A 176 -19.75 5.53 -8.19
C SER A 176 -20.84 6.48 -8.68
N ARG A 177 -20.71 7.01 -9.90
CA ARG A 177 -21.71 7.88 -10.53
C ARG A 177 -22.89 7.09 -11.13
N TRP A 178 -22.72 5.78 -11.36
CA TRP A 178 -23.79 4.94 -11.89
C TRP A 178 -24.87 4.67 -10.83
N PRO A 179 -26.15 4.64 -11.20
CA PRO A 179 -27.26 4.58 -10.23
C PRO A 179 -27.21 3.41 -9.26
N THR A 180 -26.70 2.25 -9.72
CA THR A 180 -26.64 1.01 -8.93
C THR A 180 -25.24 0.70 -8.39
N ALA A 181 -24.25 1.56 -8.60
CA ALA A 181 -22.90 1.32 -8.14
C ALA A 181 -22.77 1.49 -6.61
N GLY A 182 -21.90 0.68 -6.01
CA GLY A 182 -21.55 0.74 -4.60
C GLY A 182 -21.85 -0.54 -3.84
N PRO A 183 -21.85 -0.50 -2.49
CA PRO A 183 -22.10 -1.66 -1.66
C PRO A 183 -23.43 -2.33 -1.95
N PRO A 184 -23.52 -3.68 -1.84
CA PRO A 184 -24.75 -4.42 -2.14
C PRO A 184 -25.89 -4.02 -1.21
N GLY A 185 -27.12 -4.14 -1.72
CA GLY A 185 -28.34 -3.94 -0.94
C GLY A 185 -28.48 -4.91 0.23
N GLN A 186 -29.34 -4.58 1.18
CA GLN A 186 -29.61 -5.41 2.34
C GLN A 186 -30.82 -6.34 2.12
N VAL A 187 -30.73 -7.19 1.10
CA VAL A 187 -31.71 -8.25 0.82
C VAL A 187 -31.29 -9.55 1.50
N GLU A 188 -32.23 -10.41 1.87
CA GLU A 188 -31.95 -11.61 2.65
C GLU A 188 -32.05 -12.92 1.86
N THR A 189 -32.82 -12.91 0.80
CA THR A 189 -33.07 -14.09 -0.03
C THR A 189 -32.84 -13.80 -1.51
N GLY A 190 -32.65 -14.84 -2.32
CA GLY A 190 -32.58 -14.75 -3.77
C GLY A 190 -33.86 -14.15 -4.37
N ALA A 191 -35.03 -14.53 -3.84
CA ALA A 191 -36.31 -14.00 -4.29
C ALA A 191 -36.43 -12.49 -4.04
N GLU A 192 -35.97 -11.98 -2.88
CA GLU A 192 -35.92 -10.54 -2.61
C GLU A 192 -34.93 -9.82 -3.52
N TYR A 193 -33.77 -10.44 -3.81
CA TYR A 193 -32.79 -9.89 -4.74
C TYR A 193 -33.39 -9.78 -6.15
N ASP A 194 -34.05 -10.83 -6.64
CA ASP A 194 -34.64 -10.83 -7.97
C ASP A 194 -35.79 -9.83 -8.07
N ALA A 195 -36.65 -9.70 -7.04
CA ALA A 195 -37.71 -8.68 -6.97
C ALA A 195 -37.11 -7.26 -6.99
N MET A 196 -36.04 -6.98 -6.26
CA MET A 196 -35.33 -5.70 -6.31
C MET A 196 -34.80 -5.40 -7.71
N VAL A 197 -34.23 -6.37 -8.41
CA VAL A 197 -33.74 -6.20 -9.80
C VAL A 197 -34.91 -5.90 -10.73
N GLU A 198 -36.06 -6.58 -10.60
CA GLU A 198 -37.25 -6.32 -11.37
C GLU A 198 -37.82 -4.91 -11.10
N GLU A 199 -37.80 -4.45 -9.85
CA GLU A 199 -38.22 -3.10 -9.48
C GLU A 199 -37.30 -2.03 -10.09
N LEU A 200 -35.96 -2.24 -10.09
CA LEU A 200 -35.01 -1.34 -10.73
C LEU A 200 -35.21 -1.26 -12.24
N ILE A 201 -35.52 -2.38 -12.92
CA ILE A 201 -35.87 -2.40 -14.34
C ILE A 201 -37.22 -1.69 -14.58
N ALA A 202 -38.23 -2.00 -13.78
CA ALA A 202 -39.56 -1.39 -13.89
C ALA A 202 -39.53 0.13 -13.65
N SER A 203 -38.61 0.61 -12.80
CA SER A 203 -38.41 2.05 -12.57
C SER A 203 -37.78 2.77 -13.77
N GLY A 204 -37.25 2.05 -14.75
CA GLY A 204 -36.50 2.60 -15.88
C GLY A 204 -35.08 3.05 -15.52
N THR A 205 -34.62 2.77 -14.29
CA THR A 205 -33.28 3.16 -13.85
C THR A 205 -32.19 2.30 -14.49
N ILE A 206 -32.50 1.03 -14.78
CA ILE A 206 -31.63 0.10 -15.53
C ILE A 206 -32.47 -0.61 -16.61
N SER A 207 -31.84 -1.08 -17.67
CA SER A 207 -32.52 -1.76 -18.78
C SER A 207 -32.48 -3.28 -18.71
N ASP A 208 -31.53 -3.84 -17.96
CA ASP A 208 -31.32 -5.29 -17.84
C ASP A 208 -30.58 -5.64 -16.51
N PRO A 209 -30.62 -6.91 -16.06
CA PRO A 209 -29.98 -7.33 -14.80
C PRO A 209 -28.44 -7.14 -14.79
N GLY A 210 -27.78 -7.10 -15.95
CA GLY A 210 -26.33 -6.85 -16.06
C GLY A 210 -25.95 -5.46 -15.56
N MET A 211 -26.90 -4.51 -15.51
CA MET A 211 -26.69 -3.13 -15.04
C MET A 211 -26.84 -2.97 -13.52
N VAL A 212 -26.93 -4.04 -12.75
CA VAL A 212 -26.78 -4.00 -11.28
C VAL A 212 -25.29 -3.96 -10.95
N TYR A 213 -24.77 -2.74 -10.78
CA TYR A 213 -23.33 -2.47 -10.63
C TYR A 213 -22.83 -2.48 -9.18
N PHE A 214 -23.43 -3.32 -8.33
CA PHE A 214 -22.93 -3.50 -6.95
C PHE A 214 -21.47 -3.95 -6.93
N ASP A 215 -20.74 -3.56 -5.91
CA ASP A 215 -19.33 -3.91 -5.68
C ASP A 215 -19.09 -5.44 -5.57
N ILE A 216 -20.15 -6.18 -5.19
CA ILE A 216 -20.27 -7.64 -5.19
C ILE A 216 -21.73 -8.01 -5.41
N ARG A 217 -22.00 -9.06 -6.19
CA ARG A 217 -23.37 -9.49 -6.48
C ARG A 217 -23.47 -11.00 -6.77
N PRO A 218 -24.64 -11.63 -6.64
CA PRO A 218 -24.91 -12.86 -7.37
C PRO A 218 -24.87 -12.56 -8.86
N SER A 219 -24.13 -13.34 -9.65
CA SER A 219 -24.06 -13.13 -11.10
C SER A 219 -25.42 -13.23 -11.76
N ALA A 220 -25.64 -12.41 -12.81
CA ALA A 220 -26.88 -12.44 -13.59
C ALA A 220 -26.98 -13.65 -14.52
N HIS A 221 -25.85 -14.22 -14.94
CA HIS A 221 -25.77 -15.24 -15.99
C HIS A 221 -25.09 -16.54 -15.57
N LEU A 222 -24.26 -16.49 -14.53
CA LEU A 222 -23.48 -17.63 -14.06
C LEU A 222 -23.91 -18.04 -12.63
N PRO A 223 -23.75 -19.31 -12.24
CA PRO A 223 -24.07 -19.79 -10.89
C PRO A 223 -22.96 -19.41 -9.89
N THR A 224 -22.59 -18.11 -9.85
CA THR A 224 -21.44 -17.62 -9.10
C THR A 224 -21.80 -16.37 -8.29
N VAL A 225 -20.99 -16.06 -7.28
CA VAL A 225 -20.86 -14.71 -6.72
C VAL A 225 -19.70 -14.00 -7.44
N GLU A 226 -19.95 -12.78 -7.84
CA GLU A 226 -19.08 -11.95 -8.67
C GLU A 226 -18.57 -10.74 -7.86
N LEU A 227 -17.26 -10.63 -7.72
CA LEU A 227 -16.55 -9.50 -7.14
C LEU A 227 -16.26 -8.47 -8.23
N ARG A 228 -16.70 -7.21 -8.05
CA ARG A 228 -16.61 -6.14 -9.06
C ARG A 228 -15.86 -4.89 -8.60
N VAL A 229 -15.61 -4.76 -7.30
CA VAL A 229 -15.03 -3.55 -6.70
C VAL A 229 -13.61 -3.26 -7.17
N CYS A 230 -12.87 -4.28 -7.63
CA CYS A 230 -11.45 -4.21 -7.93
C CYS A 230 -11.14 -3.49 -9.25
N ASP A 231 -10.10 -2.65 -9.24
CA ASP A 231 -9.48 -2.13 -10.46
C ASP A 231 -8.83 -3.29 -11.25
N ALA A 232 -8.71 -3.14 -12.58
CA ALA A 232 -7.82 -3.99 -13.36
C ALA A 232 -6.38 -3.83 -12.87
N CYS A 233 -5.63 -4.94 -12.75
CA CYS A 233 -4.32 -4.94 -12.13
C CYS A 233 -3.22 -5.14 -13.19
N PRO A 234 -2.18 -4.28 -13.25
CA PRO A 234 -1.08 -4.44 -14.20
C PRO A 234 -0.36 -5.79 -14.05
N ASP A 235 -0.09 -6.19 -12.82
CA ASP A 235 0.59 -7.46 -12.52
C ASP A 235 -0.43 -8.59 -12.34
N VAL A 236 -0.25 -9.72 -13.04
CA VAL A 236 -1.10 -10.92 -12.90
C VAL A 236 -1.14 -11.42 -11.46
N GLU A 237 -0.04 -11.29 -10.73
CA GLU A 237 0.07 -11.76 -9.35
C GLU A 237 -0.88 -11.01 -8.39
N ASP A 238 -1.19 -9.73 -8.65
CA ASP A 238 -2.18 -8.97 -7.88
C ASP A 238 -3.59 -9.54 -8.13
N VAL A 239 -3.93 -9.94 -9.36
CA VAL A 239 -5.21 -10.60 -9.70
C VAL A 239 -5.33 -11.95 -9.01
N VAL A 240 -4.25 -12.76 -9.04
CA VAL A 240 -4.20 -14.09 -8.39
C VAL A 240 -4.35 -13.94 -6.87
N LEU A 241 -3.74 -12.94 -6.25
CA LEU A 241 -3.92 -12.64 -4.83
C LEU A 241 -5.38 -12.33 -4.49
N ILE A 242 -6.00 -11.44 -5.25
CA ILE A 242 -7.41 -11.04 -5.06
C ILE A 242 -8.33 -12.25 -5.23
N ALA A 243 -8.11 -13.05 -6.25
CA ALA A 243 -8.88 -14.26 -6.54
C ALA A 243 -8.77 -15.29 -5.40
N GLY A 244 -7.56 -15.53 -4.89
CA GLY A 244 -7.32 -16.42 -3.74
C GLY A 244 -7.99 -15.94 -2.46
N LEU A 245 -7.87 -14.65 -2.13
CA LEU A 245 -8.54 -14.07 -0.99
C LEU A 245 -10.06 -14.12 -1.12
N PHE A 246 -10.59 -13.80 -2.28
CA PHE A 246 -12.03 -13.81 -2.51
C PHE A 246 -12.61 -15.23 -2.44
N ARG A 247 -11.94 -16.22 -3.05
CA ARG A 247 -12.31 -17.64 -2.97
C ARG A 247 -12.34 -18.14 -1.52
N ALA A 248 -11.35 -17.78 -0.72
CA ALA A 248 -11.29 -18.12 0.70
C ALA A 248 -12.39 -17.40 1.52
N LEU A 249 -12.70 -16.15 1.21
CA LEU A 249 -13.82 -15.41 1.83
C LEU A 249 -15.17 -16.05 1.53
N VAL A 250 -15.42 -16.48 0.29
CA VAL A 250 -16.62 -17.20 -0.12
C VAL A 250 -16.71 -18.54 0.62
N SER A 251 -15.62 -19.30 0.72
CA SER A 251 -15.56 -20.57 1.45
C SER A 251 -15.86 -20.37 2.94
N ARG A 252 -15.27 -19.35 3.56
CA ARG A 252 -15.55 -18.99 4.96
C ARG A 252 -17.02 -18.60 5.16
N ALA A 253 -17.55 -17.74 4.26
CA ALA A 253 -18.93 -17.31 4.35
C ALA A 253 -19.93 -18.48 4.28
N ARG A 254 -19.66 -19.50 3.47
CA ARG A 254 -20.46 -20.74 3.41
C ARG A 254 -20.35 -21.55 4.70
N ALA A 255 -19.13 -21.76 5.20
CA ALA A 255 -18.90 -22.46 6.46
C ALA A 255 -19.59 -21.76 7.65
N ASP A 256 -19.55 -20.43 7.71
CA ASP A 256 -20.23 -19.63 8.72
C ASP A 256 -21.76 -19.75 8.63
N LEU A 257 -22.31 -19.85 7.40
CA LEU A 257 -23.74 -20.10 7.19
C LEU A 257 -24.14 -21.47 7.73
N ASP A 258 -23.40 -22.52 7.38
CA ASP A 258 -23.65 -23.89 7.82
C ASP A 258 -23.54 -24.03 9.35
N ALA A 259 -22.64 -23.27 9.97
CA ALA A 259 -22.45 -23.22 11.42
C ALA A 259 -23.42 -22.28 12.15
N GLY A 260 -24.29 -21.57 11.43
CA GLY A 260 -25.24 -20.60 12.01
C GLY A 260 -24.57 -19.39 12.66
N VAL A 261 -23.36 -19.01 12.20
CA VAL A 261 -22.66 -17.81 12.69
C VAL A 261 -23.45 -16.56 12.31
N PRO A 262 -23.72 -15.63 13.24
CA PRO A 262 -24.44 -14.38 12.93
C PRO A 262 -23.73 -13.56 11.87
N LEU A 263 -24.51 -12.79 11.09
CA LEU A 263 -23.97 -11.82 10.14
C LEU A 263 -23.12 -10.75 10.85
N PRO A 264 -21.98 -10.35 10.24
CA PRO A 264 -21.23 -9.19 10.70
C PRO A 264 -22.13 -7.94 10.71
N ARG A 265 -22.06 -7.14 11.77
CA ARG A 265 -22.78 -5.88 11.85
C ARG A 265 -22.00 -4.80 11.11
N SER A 266 -22.27 -4.61 9.83
CA SER A 266 -21.76 -3.47 9.09
C SER A 266 -22.92 -2.55 8.66
N ARG A 267 -22.78 -1.24 8.93
CA ARG A 267 -23.72 -0.25 8.42
C ARG A 267 -23.35 0.08 6.98
N HIS A 268 -24.34 0.18 6.11
CA HIS A 268 -24.15 0.50 4.70
C HIS A 268 -23.35 1.80 4.49
N GLU A 269 -23.63 2.82 5.31
CA GLU A 269 -22.94 4.11 5.26
C GLU A 269 -21.45 3.99 5.63
N LEU A 270 -21.13 3.15 6.62
CA LEU A 270 -19.76 2.91 7.04
C LEU A 270 -18.99 2.11 5.99
N LEU A 271 -19.63 1.10 5.39
CA LEU A 271 -19.03 0.33 4.30
C LEU A 271 -18.72 1.23 3.10
N ARG A 272 -19.67 2.10 2.70
CA ARG A 272 -19.44 3.09 1.64
C ARG A 272 -18.29 4.05 1.97
N ALA A 273 -18.22 4.53 3.22
CA ALA A 273 -17.14 5.40 3.67
C ALA A 273 -15.78 4.69 3.67
N ALA A 274 -15.74 3.41 4.07
CA ALA A 274 -14.56 2.57 4.04
C ALA A 274 -14.08 2.31 2.59
N THR A 275 -15.00 2.05 1.66
CA THR A 275 -14.69 1.90 0.23
C THR A 275 -14.11 3.20 -0.34
N TRP A 276 -14.70 4.36 -0.01
CA TRP A 276 -14.13 5.65 -0.39
C TRP A 276 -12.71 5.84 0.20
N ARG A 277 -12.50 5.49 1.46
CA ARG A 277 -11.19 5.60 2.10
C ARG A 277 -10.15 4.72 1.41
N ALA A 278 -10.51 3.48 1.06
CA ALA A 278 -9.66 2.56 0.31
C ALA A 278 -9.33 3.11 -1.09
N ALA A 279 -10.33 3.63 -1.81
CA ALA A 279 -10.13 4.27 -3.10
C ALA A 279 -9.18 5.49 -3.00
N ARG A 280 -9.29 6.28 -1.91
CA ARG A 280 -8.44 7.46 -1.69
C ARG A 280 -7.00 7.08 -1.36
N SER A 281 -6.80 6.07 -0.53
CA SER A 281 -5.52 5.78 0.12
C SER A 281 -4.75 4.61 -0.53
N GLY A 282 -5.43 3.62 -1.08
CA GLY A 282 -4.78 2.36 -1.50
C GLY A 282 -4.09 1.68 -0.31
N LEU A 283 -2.87 1.20 -0.53
CA LEU A 283 -2.02 0.59 0.50
C LEU A 283 -1.06 1.61 1.16
N GLU A 284 -1.10 2.87 0.75
CA GLU A 284 -0.18 3.93 1.17
C GLU A 284 -0.73 4.81 2.29
N GLY A 285 -1.93 4.51 2.78
CA GLY A 285 -2.52 5.21 3.92
C GLY A 285 -3.52 4.33 4.65
N ASP A 286 -3.88 4.72 5.86
CA ASP A 286 -4.74 3.92 6.74
C ASP A 286 -6.09 3.60 6.11
N LEU A 287 -6.56 2.38 6.37
CA LEU A 287 -7.86 1.85 5.97
C LEU A 287 -8.82 1.84 7.18
N VAL A 288 -10.12 1.76 6.91
CA VAL A 288 -11.13 1.62 7.97
C VAL A 288 -11.27 0.15 8.32
N ASP A 289 -11.02 -0.18 9.59
CA ASP A 289 -11.40 -1.46 10.16
C ASP A 289 -12.90 -1.45 10.48
N LEU A 290 -13.65 -2.38 9.89
CA LEU A 290 -15.10 -2.45 10.07
C LEU A 290 -15.56 -3.24 11.30
N ASP A 291 -14.64 -3.95 11.97
CA ASP A 291 -14.90 -4.58 13.27
C ASP A 291 -14.93 -3.54 14.41
N GLY A 292 -14.17 -2.45 14.24
CA GLY A 292 -14.26 -1.25 15.08
C GLY A 292 -13.94 -0.03 14.19
N PRO A 293 -14.80 1.00 14.14
CA PRO A 293 -14.73 2.08 13.15
C PRO A 293 -13.55 3.05 13.40
N TYR A 294 -12.33 2.54 13.32
CA TYR A 294 -11.10 3.29 13.44
C TYR A 294 -10.15 3.00 12.28
N LEU A 295 -9.18 3.86 12.10
CA LEU A 295 -8.17 3.73 11.06
C LEU A 295 -7.07 2.77 11.50
N VAL A 296 -6.67 1.88 10.58
CA VAL A 296 -5.67 0.83 10.80
C VAL A 296 -4.71 0.78 9.61
N ASP A 297 -3.44 0.57 9.90
CA ASP A 297 -2.41 0.35 8.89
C ASP A 297 -2.78 -0.85 7.98
N PRO A 298 -2.67 -0.71 6.64
CA PRO A 298 -3.00 -1.78 5.70
C PRO A 298 -2.25 -3.08 5.96
N GLN A 299 -1.00 -3.04 6.44
CA GLN A 299 -0.21 -4.23 6.74
C GLN A 299 -0.85 -5.05 7.87
N LEU A 300 -1.35 -4.36 8.90
CA LEU A 300 -2.04 -5.01 10.01
C LEU A 300 -3.40 -5.58 9.57
N LEU A 301 -4.17 -4.80 8.81
CA LEU A 301 -5.52 -5.20 8.37
C LEU A 301 -5.45 -6.40 7.42
N ILE A 302 -4.58 -6.35 6.40
CA ILE A 302 -4.40 -7.43 5.42
C ILE A 302 -3.74 -8.64 6.08
N GLY A 303 -2.73 -8.43 6.94
CA GLY A 303 -2.08 -9.49 7.69
C GLY A 303 -3.07 -10.28 8.56
N ARG A 304 -3.98 -9.58 9.26
CA ARG A 304 -5.08 -10.20 10.01
C ARG A 304 -6.03 -10.96 9.08
N LEU A 305 -6.48 -10.35 7.99
CA LEU A 305 -7.36 -11.01 7.02
C LEU A 305 -6.77 -12.32 6.50
N VAL A 306 -5.51 -12.32 6.06
CA VAL A 306 -4.82 -13.53 5.57
C VAL A 306 -4.71 -14.58 6.67
N HIS A 307 -4.38 -14.18 7.90
CA HIS A 307 -4.29 -15.09 9.04
C HIS A 307 -5.65 -15.71 9.38
N ASP A 308 -6.71 -14.93 9.40
CA ASP A 308 -8.06 -15.38 9.73
C ASP A 308 -8.65 -16.32 8.66
N LEU A 309 -8.20 -16.19 7.41
CA LEU A 309 -8.58 -17.05 6.30
C LEU A 309 -7.70 -18.32 6.17
N ARG A 310 -6.70 -18.46 7.04
CA ARG A 310 -5.76 -19.61 6.96
C ARG A 310 -6.43 -20.96 6.85
N PRO A 311 -7.48 -21.32 7.65
CA PRO A 311 -8.12 -22.61 7.54
C PRO A 311 -8.69 -22.89 6.14
N GLN A 312 -9.35 -21.88 5.53
CA GLN A 312 -9.93 -22.00 4.19
C GLN A 312 -8.84 -22.05 3.12
N LEU A 313 -7.79 -21.24 3.26
CA LEU A 313 -6.66 -21.24 2.33
C LEU A 313 -5.88 -22.56 2.37
N GLU A 314 -5.72 -23.19 3.54
CA GLU A 314 -5.12 -24.52 3.67
C GLU A 314 -6.01 -25.62 3.04
N GLU A 315 -7.33 -25.56 3.24
CA GLU A 315 -8.29 -26.49 2.63
C GLU A 315 -8.29 -26.38 1.09
N LEU A 316 -8.18 -25.14 0.56
CA LEU A 316 -8.10 -24.86 -0.88
C LEU A 316 -6.73 -25.19 -1.49
N GLY A 317 -5.69 -25.37 -0.68
CA GLY A 317 -4.31 -25.53 -1.14
C GLY A 317 -3.63 -24.20 -1.53
N ASP A 318 -4.21 -23.06 -1.20
CA ASP A 318 -3.80 -21.72 -1.64
C ASP A 318 -2.93 -20.96 -0.60
N TRP A 319 -2.74 -21.52 0.62
CA TRP A 319 -2.13 -20.80 1.76
C TRP A 319 -0.76 -20.21 1.46
N ASP A 320 0.19 -21.05 1.03
CA ASP A 320 1.58 -20.61 0.82
C ASP A 320 1.66 -19.52 -0.24
N GLN A 321 0.86 -19.66 -1.29
CA GLN A 321 0.81 -18.75 -2.42
C GLN A 321 0.21 -17.39 -2.02
N VAL A 322 -0.96 -17.39 -1.38
CA VAL A 322 -1.62 -16.15 -0.93
C VAL A 322 -0.79 -15.43 0.11
N LEU A 323 -0.14 -16.15 1.03
CA LEU A 323 0.76 -15.56 2.02
C LEU A 323 1.98 -14.89 1.36
N ALA A 324 2.60 -15.54 0.38
CA ALA A 324 3.75 -15.00 -0.34
C ALA A 324 3.37 -13.76 -1.16
N LEU A 325 2.25 -13.83 -1.89
CA LEU A 325 1.74 -12.72 -2.70
C LEU A 325 1.34 -11.52 -1.84
N SER A 326 0.66 -11.74 -0.70
CA SER A 326 0.31 -10.66 0.24
C SER A 326 1.54 -9.93 0.75
N LYS A 327 2.60 -10.65 1.14
CA LYS A 327 3.87 -10.04 1.57
C LYS A 327 4.52 -9.24 0.45
N ALA A 328 4.54 -9.76 -0.77
CA ALA A 328 5.11 -9.08 -1.93
C ALA A 328 4.35 -7.78 -2.24
N THR A 329 3.01 -7.82 -2.28
CA THR A 329 2.16 -6.65 -2.53
C THR A 329 2.33 -5.59 -1.44
N LEU A 330 2.33 -5.97 -0.16
CA LEU A 330 2.56 -5.03 0.94
C LEU A 330 3.96 -4.40 0.91
N THR A 331 4.97 -5.14 0.44
CA THR A 331 6.34 -4.63 0.30
C THR A 331 6.47 -3.67 -0.89
N THR A 332 5.83 -3.98 -2.01
CA THR A 332 5.94 -3.18 -3.25
C THR A 332 4.97 -2.01 -3.32
N GLY A 333 3.93 -2.00 -2.48
CA GLY A 333 2.84 -1.04 -2.49
C GLY A 333 1.83 -1.28 -3.62
N SER A 334 0.77 -0.47 -3.65
CA SER A 334 -0.28 -0.55 -4.67
C SER A 334 0.25 -0.29 -6.08
N ALA A 335 -0.48 -0.75 -7.11
CA ALA A 335 -0.15 -0.41 -8.49
C ALA A 335 -0.23 1.11 -8.74
N ALA A 336 -1.11 1.83 -8.03
CA ALA A 336 -1.18 3.28 -8.06
C ALA A 336 0.11 3.94 -7.57
N ALA A 337 0.67 3.47 -6.45
CA ALA A 337 1.94 3.96 -5.96
C ALA A 337 3.09 3.64 -6.93
N ARG A 338 3.08 2.44 -7.54
CA ARG A 338 4.07 2.07 -8.57
C ARG A 338 4.02 3.01 -9.79
N GLN A 339 2.83 3.43 -10.22
CA GLN A 339 2.64 4.42 -11.30
C GLN A 339 3.19 5.78 -10.91
N ARG A 340 2.86 6.30 -9.72
CA ARG A 340 3.39 7.57 -9.21
C ARG A 340 4.91 7.58 -9.14
N ARG A 341 5.52 6.46 -8.70
CA ARG A 341 6.97 6.32 -8.72
C ARG A 341 7.57 6.39 -10.12
N THR A 342 6.91 5.78 -11.10
CA THR A 342 7.36 5.86 -12.49
C THR A 342 7.28 7.30 -13.00
N PHE A 343 6.16 7.99 -12.74
CA PHE A 343 6.03 9.40 -13.08
C PHE A 343 7.09 10.28 -12.40
N GLY A 344 7.35 10.07 -11.12
CA GLY A 344 8.33 10.83 -10.33
C GLY A 344 9.76 10.76 -10.86
N ARG A 345 10.09 9.77 -11.72
CA ARG A 345 11.43 9.65 -12.30
C ARG A 345 11.75 10.75 -13.32
N ARG A 346 10.82 11.10 -14.20
CA ARG A 346 11.02 12.08 -15.27
C ARG A 346 9.90 13.11 -15.40
N GLY A 347 8.77 12.92 -14.73
CA GLY A 347 7.59 13.77 -14.88
C GLY A 347 6.80 13.53 -16.17
N GLU A 348 7.00 12.37 -16.82
CA GLU A 348 6.39 12.06 -18.11
C GLU A 348 5.29 11.00 -17.95
N MET A 349 4.06 11.35 -18.37
CA MET A 349 2.94 10.38 -18.33
C MET A 349 3.13 9.22 -19.32
N THR A 350 3.86 9.43 -20.39
CA THR A 350 4.22 8.38 -21.35
C THR A 350 5.01 7.26 -20.70
N ASP A 351 5.92 7.58 -19.75
CA ASP A 351 6.67 6.57 -18.99
C ASP A 351 5.75 5.70 -18.14
N VAL A 352 4.68 6.30 -17.58
CA VAL A 352 3.69 5.55 -16.80
C VAL A 352 2.94 4.57 -17.70
N VAL A 353 2.52 5.00 -18.89
CA VAL A 353 1.86 4.12 -19.86
C VAL A 353 2.78 3.00 -20.31
N ASP A 354 4.04 3.29 -20.63
CA ASP A 354 5.05 2.28 -21.02
C ASP A 354 5.27 1.26 -19.89
N ALA A 355 5.36 1.72 -18.65
CA ALA A 355 5.49 0.82 -17.51
C ALA A 355 4.25 -0.04 -17.27
N LEU A 356 3.05 0.49 -17.52
CA LEU A 356 1.81 -0.27 -17.46
C LEU A 356 1.73 -1.34 -18.53
N ILE A 357 2.09 -1.01 -19.78
CA ILE A 357 2.18 -1.97 -20.89
C ILE A 357 3.15 -3.09 -20.52
N ALA A 358 4.38 -2.76 -20.10
CA ALA A 358 5.40 -3.74 -19.75
C ALA A 358 4.93 -4.69 -18.64
N ARG A 359 4.30 -4.17 -17.58
CA ARG A 359 3.76 -5.00 -16.47
C ARG A 359 2.60 -5.87 -16.91
N THR A 360 1.68 -5.34 -17.71
CA THR A 360 0.57 -6.11 -18.27
C THR A 360 1.06 -7.33 -19.04
N GLN A 361 2.19 -7.18 -19.73
CA GLN A 361 2.90 -8.21 -20.47
C GLN A 361 3.78 -9.13 -19.61
N GLY A 362 3.79 -8.93 -18.28
CA GLY A 362 4.63 -9.70 -17.35
C GLY A 362 6.12 -9.33 -17.42
N ARG A 363 6.47 -8.20 -18.03
CA ARG A 363 7.84 -7.67 -18.07
C ARG A 363 8.07 -6.74 -16.86
N ASP A 364 9.23 -6.83 -16.23
CA ASP A 364 9.59 -5.90 -15.16
C ASP A 364 10.27 -4.66 -15.78
N PRO A 365 9.61 -3.49 -15.76
CA PRO A 365 10.19 -2.26 -16.34
C PRO A 365 11.46 -1.80 -15.60
N ARG A 366 11.82 -2.41 -14.47
CA ARG A 366 13.08 -2.14 -13.76
C ARG A 366 14.27 -2.89 -14.37
N LEU A 367 14.03 -3.92 -15.18
CA LEU A 367 15.08 -4.71 -15.87
C LEU A 367 15.52 -4.06 -17.20
N GLU A 368 14.80 -3.07 -17.71
CA GLU A 368 15.33 -2.23 -18.76
C GLU A 368 16.40 -1.29 -18.18
N PRO A 369 17.60 -1.19 -18.78
CA PRO A 369 18.63 -0.32 -18.24
C PRO A 369 18.05 1.10 -18.14
N PRO A 370 18.19 1.77 -16.97
CA PRO A 370 17.73 3.15 -16.84
C PRO A 370 18.40 3.98 -17.95
N PRO A 371 17.67 4.92 -18.57
CA PRO A 371 18.30 5.84 -19.51
C PRO A 371 19.54 6.41 -18.84
N THR A 372 20.69 6.35 -19.52
CA THR A 372 21.99 6.78 -19.03
C THR A 372 21.87 8.06 -18.22
N VAL A 373 22.11 7.97 -16.93
CA VAL A 373 22.22 9.14 -16.05
C VAL A 373 23.31 10.02 -16.65
N PRO A 374 23.09 11.34 -16.87
CA PRO A 374 24.19 12.21 -17.25
C PRO A 374 25.28 12.07 -16.19
N ALA A 375 26.48 11.78 -16.65
CA ALA A 375 27.65 11.73 -15.80
C ALA A 375 27.67 12.97 -14.92
N ARG A 376 27.76 12.77 -13.62
CA ARG A 376 27.93 13.75 -12.56
C ARG A 376 27.02 14.99 -12.68
N PRO A 377 25.99 15.15 -11.81
CA PRO A 377 25.14 16.33 -11.81
C PRO A 377 25.98 17.63 -11.69
N GLU A 378 25.62 18.68 -12.44
CA GLU A 378 26.29 19.98 -12.38
C GLU A 378 26.38 20.50 -10.92
N LEU A 379 25.39 20.18 -10.10
CA LEU A 379 25.32 20.48 -8.67
C LEU A 379 26.53 19.95 -7.89
N LEU A 380 27.12 18.81 -8.30
CA LEU A 380 28.25 18.16 -7.67
C LEU A 380 29.58 18.46 -8.38
N SER A 381 29.62 19.33 -9.37
CA SER A 381 30.81 19.58 -10.21
C SER A 381 32.06 19.98 -9.41
N ALA A 382 31.87 20.66 -8.28
CA ALA A 382 32.93 21.11 -7.39
C ALA A 382 33.02 20.29 -6.07
N TYR A 383 32.18 19.27 -5.91
CA TYR A 383 32.14 18.47 -4.70
C TYR A 383 33.10 17.28 -4.80
N HIS A 384 34.00 17.16 -3.85
CA HIS A 384 34.90 16.01 -3.71
C HIS A 384 34.83 15.56 -2.26
N PRO A 385 34.39 14.34 -1.95
CA PRO A 385 34.32 13.85 -0.58
C PRO A 385 35.73 13.66 -0.02
N ASP A 386 36.02 14.24 1.16
CA ASP A 386 37.29 14.07 1.87
C ASP A 386 37.34 12.74 2.69
N ALA A 387 36.18 12.10 2.84
CA ALA A 387 35.99 10.84 3.57
C ALA A 387 34.93 10.00 2.87
N TYR A 388 34.57 8.87 3.47
CA TYR A 388 33.45 8.07 2.97
C TYR A 388 32.15 8.88 2.97
N ASP A 389 31.52 8.97 1.80
CA ASP A 389 30.23 9.61 1.58
C ASP A 389 29.25 8.55 1.08
N GLU A 390 28.05 8.49 1.69
CA GLU A 390 27.04 7.49 1.35
C GLU A 390 26.31 7.80 0.05
N ALA A 391 26.31 9.05 -0.39
CA ALA A 391 25.58 9.51 -1.57
C ALA A 391 26.46 9.62 -2.83
N VAL A 392 27.76 9.87 -2.66
CA VAL A 392 28.72 10.12 -3.74
C VAL A 392 29.97 9.30 -3.50
N ASP A 393 30.43 8.56 -4.48
CA ASP A 393 31.65 7.76 -4.39
C ASP A 393 32.93 8.61 -4.52
N ALA A 394 34.09 7.97 -4.37
CA ALA A 394 35.38 8.64 -4.45
C ALA A 394 35.68 9.28 -5.83
N ASP A 395 35.04 8.80 -6.89
CA ASP A 395 35.15 9.33 -8.26
C ASP A 395 34.18 10.50 -8.51
N GLY A 396 33.31 10.80 -7.52
CA GLY A 396 32.31 11.84 -7.58
C GLY A 396 31.02 11.42 -8.30
N GLU A 397 30.80 10.12 -8.51
CA GLU A 397 29.59 9.57 -9.09
C GLU A 397 28.54 9.35 -8.00
N VAL A 398 27.27 9.62 -8.33
CA VAL A 398 26.15 9.46 -7.40
C VAL A 398 25.80 7.99 -7.25
N GLN A 399 25.73 7.51 -6.00
CA GLN A 399 25.31 6.15 -5.70
C GLN A 399 23.89 5.89 -6.23
N PRO A 400 23.59 4.68 -6.73
CA PRO A 400 22.30 4.35 -7.37
C PRO A 400 21.07 4.70 -6.54
N GLU A 401 21.10 4.45 -5.24
CA GLU A 401 20.02 4.72 -4.29
C GLU A 401 19.73 6.22 -4.12
N TYR A 402 20.71 7.09 -4.35
CA TYR A 402 20.58 8.55 -4.29
C TYR A 402 20.26 9.19 -5.66
N GLY A 403 20.33 8.44 -6.76
CA GLY A 403 20.16 8.97 -8.11
C GLY A 403 18.86 9.73 -8.35
N TRP A 404 17.74 9.25 -7.78
CA TRP A 404 16.43 9.90 -7.88
C TRP A 404 16.44 11.28 -7.19
N MET A 405 17.06 11.36 -6.03
CA MET A 405 17.12 12.57 -5.21
C MET A 405 17.98 13.64 -5.89
N PHE A 406 19.19 13.29 -6.33
CA PHE A 406 20.05 14.25 -7.02
C PHE A 406 19.45 14.75 -8.34
N ARG A 407 18.63 13.95 -9.02
CA ARG A 407 17.85 14.45 -10.16
C ARG A 407 16.82 15.51 -9.73
N ALA A 408 16.13 15.30 -8.63
CA ALA A 408 15.17 16.29 -8.10
C ALA A 408 15.88 17.58 -7.65
N LEU A 409 16.98 17.46 -6.90
CA LEU A 409 17.79 18.59 -6.45
C LEU A 409 18.39 19.37 -7.62
N SER A 410 18.84 18.70 -8.67
CA SER A 410 19.37 19.33 -9.90
C SER A 410 18.30 20.11 -10.64
N ARG A 411 17.04 19.64 -10.66
CA ARG A 411 15.92 20.41 -11.25
C ARG A 411 15.62 21.69 -10.46
N MET A 412 15.75 21.66 -9.14
CA MET A 412 15.58 22.86 -8.29
C MET A 412 16.70 23.88 -8.53
N GLY A 413 17.90 23.39 -8.79
CA GLY A 413 19.10 24.20 -8.94
C GLY A 413 19.50 24.94 -7.67
N THR A 414 20.64 25.62 -7.68
CA THR A 414 21.19 26.29 -6.49
C THR A 414 20.24 27.30 -5.86
N ARG A 415 19.50 28.07 -6.68
CA ARG A 415 18.53 29.07 -6.16
C ARG A 415 17.36 28.40 -5.45
N GLY A 416 16.84 27.31 -6.01
CA GLY A 416 15.76 26.54 -5.40
C GLY A 416 16.19 25.91 -4.07
N LEU A 417 17.40 25.39 -3.99
CA LEU A 417 17.95 24.81 -2.76
C LEU A 417 18.13 25.85 -1.65
N VAL A 418 18.69 27.03 -1.96
CA VAL A 418 18.81 28.14 -0.98
C VAL A 418 17.42 28.61 -0.50
N ALA A 419 16.43 28.65 -1.39
CA ALA A 419 15.06 28.98 -1.02
C ALA A 419 14.44 27.91 -0.10
N ALA A 420 14.65 26.62 -0.41
CA ALA A 420 14.19 25.49 0.41
C ALA A 420 14.83 25.49 1.80
N GLU A 421 16.13 25.74 1.92
CA GLU A 421 16.83 25.88 3.20
C GLU A 421 16.28 27.04 4.03
N SER A 422 16.06 28.20 3.39
CA SER A 422 15.47 29.37 4.06
C SER A 422 14.05 29.07 4.56
N ALA A 423 13.24 28.37 3.76
CA ALA A 423 11.89 27.91 4.14
C ALA A 423 11.96 26.88 5.27
N LEU A 424 12.91 25.95 5.23
CA LEU A 424 13.14 24.97 6.29
C LEU A 424 13.41 25.65 7.63
N HIS A 425 14.34 26.60 7.67
CA HIS A 425 14.64 27.35 8.87
C HIS A 425 13.46 28.19 9.38
N ALA A 426 12.63 28.73 8.48
CA ALA A 426 11.41 29.44 8.85
C ALA A 426 10.37 28.50 9.49
N GLU A 427 10.14 27.34 8.90
CA GLU A 427 9.24 26.31 9.43
C GLU A 427 9.71 25.76 10.78
N GLN A 428 11.01 25.51 10.93
CA GLN A 428 11.58 25.07 12.20
C GLN A 428 11.33 26.09 13.31
N ARG A 429 11.54 27.40 13.05
CA ARG A 429 11.25 28.47 14.02
C ARG A 429 9.76 28.54 14.35
N ALA A 430 8.91 28.47 13.33
CA ALA A 430 7.46 28.56 13.50
C ALA A 430 6.89 27.40 14.35
N ARG A 431 7.51 26.22 14.27
CA ARG A 431 7.10 25.01 15.02
C ARG A 431 7.87 24.79 16.31
N GLY A 432 8.85 25.65 16.64
CA GLY A 432 9.69 25.49 17.82
C GLY A 432 10.59 24.27 17.77
N VAL A 433 10.99 23.83 16.57
CA VAL A 433 11.90 22.67 16.38
C VAL A 433 13.31 23.10 16.73
N THR A 434 13.59 23.18 18.03
CA THR A 434 14.83 23.66 18.61
C THR A 434 15.40 22.62 19.57
N PHE A 435 16.67 22.74 19.87
CA PHE A 435 17.31 21.99 20.93
C PHE A 435 18.29 22.87 21.70
N ARG A 436 18.61 22.48 22.92
CA ARG A 436 19.55 23.19 23.80
C ARG A 436 20.76 22.33 24.10
N VAL A 437 21.95 22.89 23.96
CA VAL A 437 23.21 22.13 24.14
C VAL A 437 23.69 22.15 25.59
N GLY A 438 23.22 23.06 26.43
CA GLY A 438 23.62 23.15 27.84
C GLY A 438 22.81 24.17 28.63
N ASP A 439 22.94 24.11 29.96
CA ASP A 439 22.27 25.04 30.88
C ASP A 439 22.72 26.49 30.63
N GLY A 440 21.75 27.37 30.30
CA GLY A 440 21.98 28.78 30.06
C GLY A 440 22.33 29.16 28.62
N GLU A 441 22.45 28.22 27.70
CA GLU A 441 22.59 28.53 26.26
C GLU A 441 21.23 28.83 25.61
N PRO A 442 21.22 29.72 24.58
CA PRO A 442 19.98 29.96 23.81
C PRO A 442 19.58 28.72 23.00
N ASP A 443 18.30 28.57 22.80
CA ASP A 443 17.78 27.51 21.90
C ASP A 443 18.32 27.71 20.49
N ARG A 444 18.82 26.62 19.91
CA ARG A 444 19.32 26.56 18.52
C ARG A 444 18.33 25.77 17.67
N LEU A 445 18.23 26.10 16.39
CA LEU A 445 17.49 25.28 15.44
C LEU A 445 18.11 23.88 15.39
N PHE A 446 17.27 22.87 15.34
CA PHE A 446 17.73 21.50 15.14
C PHE A 446 18.44 21.39 13.77
N PRO A 447 19.69 20.93 13.71
CA PRO A 447 20.41 20.83 12.45
C PRO A 447 19.77 19.78 11.55
N LEU A 448 19.30 20.21 10.38
CA LEU A 448 18.63 19.36 9.42
C LEU A 448 19.16 19.66 8.02
N ASP A 449 19.70 18.64 7.37
CA ASP A 449 20.14 18.69 5.99
C ASP A 449 18.95 18.48 5.03
N LEU A 450 18.97 19.18 3.89
CA LEU A 450 18.00 18.99 2.81
C LEU A 450 18.20 17.64 2.07
N VAL A 451 19.37 17.02 2.22
CA VAL A 451 19.71 15.71 1.64
C VAL A 451 19.52 14.63 2.70
N PRO A 452 18.38 13.94 2.72
CA PRO A 452 18.15 12.90 3.71
C PRO A 452 19.03 11.69 3.47
N ARG A 453 19.54 11.11 4.55
CA ARG A 453 20.26 9.83 4.51
C ARG A 453 19.33 8.70 4.10
N ILE A 454 19.80 7.85 3.19
CA ILE A 454 19.06 6.69 2.69
C ILE A 454 19.70 5.40 3.24
N ILE A 455 18.93 4.60 3.97
CA ILE A 455 19.30 3.25 4.37
C ILE A 455 18.48 2.30 3.49
N THR A 456 19.14 1.48 2.69
CA THR A 456 18.47 0.52 1.80
C THR A 456 17.77 -0.59 2.59
N ALA A 457 16.83 -1.31 1.97
CA ALA A 457 16.15 -2.43 2.61
C ALA A 457 17.14 -3.55 3.01
N ASP A 458 18.15 -3.79 2.19
CA ASP A 458 19.19 -4.81 2.44
C ASP A 458 20.10 -4.40 3.61
N ASP A 459 20.59 -3.15 3.61
CA ASP A 459 21.32 -2.59 4.75
C ASP A 459 20.51 -2.67 6.04
N TRP A 460 19.22 -2.27 5.97
CA TRP A 460 18.34 -2.29 7.13
C TRP A 460 18.10 -3.70 7.68
N ALA A 461 17.95 -4.70 6.81
CA ALA A 461 17.76 -6.09 7.23
C ALA A 461 18.96 -6.60 8.06
N GLY A 462 20.18 -6.35 7.59
CA GLY A 462 21.40 -6.71 8.31
C GLY A 462 21.58 -5.92 9.59
N LEU A 463 21.42 -4.59 9.50
CA LEU A 463 21.58 -3.67 10.62
C LEU A 463 20.56 -3.96 11.74
N SER A 464 19.27 -4.08 11.41
CA SER A 464 18.22 -4.34 12.39
C SER A 464 18.42 -5.68 13.11
N ALA A 465 18.84 -6.73 12.41
CA ALA A 465 19.15 -8.02 13.04
C ALA A 465 20.29 -7.89 14.08
N GLY A 466 21.35 -7.14 13.75
CA GLY A 466 22.46 -6.86 14.65
C GLY A 466 22.04 -6.01 15.86
N LEU A 467 21.24 -4.98 15.65
CA LEU A 467 20.72 -4.11 16.72
C LEU A 467 19.79 -4.87 17.67
N ILE A 468 18.90 -5.73 17.15
CA ILE A 468 18.06 -6.60 17.98
C ILE A 468 18.91 -7.54 18.84
N GLN A 469 19.95 -8.15 18.27
CA GLN A 469 20.86 -9.00 19.02
C GLN A 469 21.56 -8.21 20.13
N ARG A 470 22.04 -7.00 19.83
CA ARG A 470 22.72 -6.12 20.80
C ARG A 470 21.79 -5.74 21.96
N VAL A 471 20.56 -5.29 21.68
CA VAL A 471 19.59 -4.92 22.72
C VAL A 471 19.23 -6.12 23.60
N ARG A 472 19.08 -7.32 23.01
CA ARG A 472 18.84 -8.56 23.79
C ARG A 472 20.02 -8.89 24.71
N ALA A 473 21.25 -8.69 24.29
CA ALA A 473 22.44 -8.89 25.11
C ALA A 473 22.50 -7.88 26.26
N LEU A 474 22.21 -6.61 25.98
CA LEU A 474 22.14 -5.55 27.00
C LEU A 474 21.00 -5.78 28.01
N GLU A 475 19.84 -6.21 27.55
CA GLU A 475 18.72 -6.60 28.42
C GLU A 475 19.10 -7.77 29.34
N ALA A 476 19.78 -8.80 28.81
CA ALA A 476 20.26 -9.93 29.60
C ALA A 476 21.30 -9.48 30.63
N PHE A 477 22.23 -8.60 30.26
CA PHE A 477 23.20 -8.00 31.15
C PHE A 477 22.55 -7.23 32.31
N VAL A 478 21.59 -6.34 31.98
CA VAL A 478 20.88 -5.56 33.02
C VAL A 478 20.08 -6.47 33.96
N ARG A 479 19.46 -7.53 33.44
CA ARG A 479 18.78 -8.53 34.27
C ARG A 479 19.73 -9.24 35.22
N ASP A 480 20.92 -9.62 34.72
CA ASP A 480 21.90 -10.34 35.53
C ASP A 480 22.47 -9.46 36.65
N ILE A 481 22.86 -8.21 36.38
CA ILE A 481 23.46 -7.32 37.41
C ILE A 481 22.48 -6.92 38.53
N TYR A 482 21.17 -6.92 38.24
CA TYR A 482 20.12 -6.71 39.25
C TYR A 482 19.55 -8.02 39.83
N GLY A 483 20.00 -9.17 39.34
CA GLY A 483 19.60 -10.51 39.73
C GLY A 483 20.72 -11.33 40.35
N SER A 484 21.12 -12.40 39.66
CA SER A 484 22.15 -13.36 40.13
C SER A 484 23.58 -12.83 40.13
N ARG A 485 23.84 -11.76 39.36
CA ARG A 485 25.18 -11.17 39.16
C ARG A 485 26.21 -12.20 38.68
N GLN A 486 25.79 -13.11 37.83
CA GLN A 486 26.62 -14.21 37.34
C GLN A 486 27.85 -13.69 36.61
N ILE A 487 27.71 -12.66 35.77
CA ILE A 487 28.84 -12.05 35.04
C ILE A 487 29.93 -11.48 35.95
N VAL A 488 29.57 -10.99 37.15
CA VAL A 488 30.48 -10.52 38.19
C VAL A 488 31.06 -11.71 38.97
N ASN A 489 30.20 -12.66 39.37
CA ASN A 489 30.61 -13.82 40.15
C ASN A 489 31.59 -14.75 39.39
N GLU A 490 31.44 -14.82 38.05
CA GLU A 490 32.35 -15.55 37.17
C GLU A 490 33.63 -14.76 36.81
N GLY A 491 33.74 -13.52 37.27
CA GLY A 491 34.92 -12.67 37.06
C GLY A 491 35.05 -12.13 35.64
N VAL A 492 33.98 -12.13 34.85
CA VAL A 492 34.00 -11.56 33.50
C VAL A 492 34.16 -10.04 33.55
N ILE A 493 33.47 -9.39 34.51
CA ILE A 493 33.65 -7.97 34.83
C ILE A 493 33.91 -7.79 36.33
N PRO A 494 34.73 -6.78 36.73
CA PRO A 494 34.93 -6.45 38.16
C PRO A 494 33.63 -5.93 38.78
N ALA A 495 33.37 -6.26 40.05
CA ALA A 495 32.20 -5.77 40.80
C ALA A 495 32.13 -4.24 40.83
N SER A 496 33.27 -3.55 40.91
CA SER A 496 33.32 -2.08 40.90
C SER A 496 32.75 -1.45 39.62
N VAL A 497 32.80 -2.13 38.49
CA VAL A 497 32.21 -1.62 37.25
C VAL A 497 30.70 -1.48 37.38
N VAL A 498 30.07 -2.37 38.16
CA VAL A 498 28.61 -2.33 38.41
C VAL A 498 28.30 -1.45 39.62
N ASP A 499 28.98 -1.66 40.74
CA ASP A 499 28.66 -1.05 42.02
C ASP A 499 28.98 0.45 42.08
N ASP A 500 29.99 0.90 41.32
CA ASP A 500 30.41 2.31 41.24
C ASP A 500 29.75 3.03 40.05
N ALA A 501 28.93 2.31 39.24
CA ALA A 501 28.23 2.93 38.09
C ALA A 501 27.23 4.01 38.56
N PRO A 502 27.29 5.24 38.03
CA PRO A 502 26.43 6.34 38.48
C PRO A 502 24.93 6.07 38.33
N GLY A 503 24.54 5.21 37.40
CA GLY A 503 23.17 4.81 37.16
C GLY A 503 22.68 3.60 37.99
N TRP A 504 23.56 2.94 38.72
CA TRP A 504 23.19 1.78 39.52
C TRP A 504 22.33 2.20 40.73
N SER A 505 21.21 1.53 40.93
CA SER A 505 20.32 1.81 42.06
C SER A 505 19.71 0.52 42.64
N ARG A 506 19.64 0.43 43.97
CA ARG A 506 18.95 -0.68 44.65
C ARG A 506 17.48 -0.81 44.25
N LEU A 507 16.86 0.27 43.78
CA LEU A 507 15.48 0.23 43.28
C LEU A 507 15.31 -0.70 42.08
N GLY A 508 16.35 -0.86 41.27
CA GLY A 508 16.34 -1.82 40.15
C GLY A 508 16.21 -3.28 40.57
N MET A 509 16.54 -3.61 41.84
CA MET A 509 16.33 -4.96 42.39
C MET A 509 14.87 -5.24 42.74
N LEU A 510 14.00 -4.22 42.82
CA LEU A 510 12.57 -4.35 43.07
C LEU A 510 11.77 -4.67 41.82
N THR A 511 12.36 -4.48 40.65
CA THR A 511 11.72 -4.81 39.37
C THR A 511 11.59 -6.32 39.24
N PRO A 512 10.40 -6.87 38.91
CA PRO A 512 10.21 -8.30 38.67
C PRO A 512 11.22 -8.90 37.72
N ALA A 513 11.62 -10.15 37.96
CA ALA A 513 12.70 -10.79 37.16
C ALA A 513 12.33 -10.98 35.69
N ASP A 514 11.05 -11.09 35.39
CA ASP A 514 10.47 -11.28 34.05
C ASP A 514 10.10 -9.95 33.36
N ALA A 515 10.12 -8.83 34.09
CA ALA A 515 9.82 -7.53 33.51
C ALA A 515 10.88 -7.11 32.48
N VAL A 516 10.42 -6.45 31.41
CA VAL A 516 11.31 -5.81 30.42
C VAL A 516 11.96 -4.59 31.06
N ARG A 517 13.28 -4.51 31.03
CA ARG A 517 14.07 -3.42 31.63
C ARG A 517 14.46 -2.36 30.61
N ILE A 518 14.62 -2.76 29.34
CA ILE A 518 14.93 -1.87 28.22
C ILE A 518 13.72 -1.88 27.28
N ALA A 519 12.74 -1.04 27.56
CA ALA A 519 11.53 -0.93 26.74
C ALA A 519 11.81 -0.21 25.39
N VAL A 520 12.71 0.77 25.40
CA VAL A 520 13.13 1.54 24.22
C VAL A 520 14.65 1.72 24.29
N ALA A 521 15.32 1.50 23.15
CA ALA A 521 16.76 1.71 23.00
C ALA A 521 17.02 2.71 21.86
N GLY A 522 17.74 3.79 22.13
CA GLY A 522 18.29 4.70 21.15
C GLY A 522 19.76 4.34 20.90
N ILE A 523 20.07 3.89 19.70
CA ILE A 523 21.42 3.44 19.35
C ILE A 523 22.00 4.37 18.30
N ASP A 524 23.09 5.05 18.64
CA ASP A 524 23.78 5.98 17.76
C ASP A 524 24.71 5.23 16.81
N LEU A 525 24.56 5.49 15.51
CA LEU A 525 25.22 4.74 14.45
C LEU A 525 25.99 5.66 13.51
N VAL A 526 27.18 5.22 13.09
CA VAL A 526 27.92 5.79 11.97
C VAL A 526 28.27 4.70 10.96
N ARG A 527 28.42 5.08 9.71
CA ARG A 527 28.91 4.24 8.63
C ARG A 527 30.22 4.84 8.12
N ASP A 528 31.30 4.11 8.20
CA ASP A 528 32.64 4.60 7.81
C ASP A 528 33.10 4.06 6.44
N ARG A 529 32.38 3.08 5.88
CA ARG A 529 32.60 2.46 4.57
C ARG A 529 31.38 1.60 4.18
N PRO A 530 31.25 1.14 2.93
CA PRO A 530 30.20 0.21 2.53
C PRO A 530 30.11 -0.99 3.49
N ASP A 531 28.89 -1.39 3.84
CA ASP A 531 28.55 -2.56 4.67
C ASP A 531 29.19 -2.58 6.08
N HIS A 532 29.66 -1.42 6.58
CA HIS A 532 30.30 -1.34 7.89
C HIS A 532 29.68 -0.28 8.78
N TRP A 533 28.84 -0.73 9.70
CA TRP A 533 28.16 0.08 10.68
C TRP A 533 28.83 -0.02 12.03
N LEU A 534 29.07 1.11 12.67
CA LEU A 534 29.65 1.23 14.00
C LEU A 534 28.62 1.80 14.96
N VAL A 535 28.49 1.18 16.14
CA VAL A 535 27.71 1.74 17.24
C VAL A 535 28.63 2.69 18.02
N LEU A 536 28.19 3.93 18.16
CA LEU A 536 28.90 4.93 18.99
C LEU A 536 28.41 4.89 20.43
N GLU A 537 27.08 4.79 20.63
CA GLU A 537 26.45 4.89 21.94
C GLU A 537 25.14 4.09 21.99
N ASP A 538 24.84 3.56 23.18
CA ASP A 538 23.57 2.89 23.51
C ASP A 538 22.81 3.71 24.56
N ASN A 539 21.81 4.44 24.16
CA ASN A 539 20.91 5.20 25.03
C ASN A 539 19.74 4.30 25.47
N LEU A 540 19.83 3.74 26.68
CA LEU A 540 18.91 2.69 27.15
C LEU A 540 17.93 3.18 28.23
N ARG A 541 18.13 4.37 28.80
CA ARG A 541 17.34 4.90 29.91
C ARG A 541 16.26 5.88 29.46
N VAL A 542 16.66 6.89 28.71
CA VAL A 542 15.78 7.97 28.22
C VAL A 542 16.21 8.32 26.79
N PRO A 543 16.00 7.40 25.83
CA PRO A 543 16.38 7.69 24.45
C PRO A 543 15.52 8.82 23.89
N SER A 544 16.12 9.72 23.13
CA SER A 544 15.48 10.81 22.40
C SER A 544 15.83 10.74 20.91
N GLY A 545 15.13 11.51 20.08
CA GLY A 545 15.43 11.64 18.65
C GLY A 545 14.33 11.16 17.70
N ILE A 546 13.44 10.25 18.12
CA ILE A 546 12.40 9.71 17.23
C ILE A 546 11.39 10.80 16.80
N GLY A 547 11.04 11.72 17.70
CA GLY A 547 10.18 12.86 17.41
C GLY A 547 10.84 13.81 16.41
N TYR A 548 12.14 14.06 16.56
CA TYR A 548 12.92 14.84 15.59
C TYR A 548 12.98 14.14 14.23
N ALA A 549 13.15 12.81 14.18
CA ALA A 549 13.14 12.06 12.92
C ALA A 549 11.79 12.16 12.19
N ILE A 550 10.67 12.05 12.92
CA ILE A 550 9.32 12.23 12.37
C ILE A 550 9.15 13.65 11.82
N THR A 551 9.53 14.64 12.61
CA THR A 551 9.41 16.06 12.26
C THR A 551 10.30 16.43 11.08
N SER A 552 11.55 15.98 11.06
CA SER A 552 12.48 16.19 9.95
C SER A 552 11.91 15.70 8.62
N ARG A 553 11.34 14.49 8.61
CA ARG A 553 10.68 13.96 7.41
C ARG A 553 9.49 14.82 6.95
N ARG A 554 8.67 15.30 7.90
CA ARG A 554 7.54 16.20 7.60
C ARG A 554 8.01 17.55 7.05
N LEU A 555 9.06 18.12 7.64
CA LEU A 555 9.65 19.39 7.20
C LEU A 555 10.23 19.28 5.78
N ILE A 556 11.03 18.26 5.50
CA ILE A 556 11.58 18.03 4.16
C ILE A 556 10.46 17.95 3.11
N ARG A 557 9.41 17.18 3.39
CA ARG A 557 8.24 17.09 2.50
C ARG A 557 7.53 18.42 2.28
N SER A 558 7.46 19.28 3.31
CA SER A 558 6.76 20.57 3.20
C SER A 558 7.56 21.61 2.40
N VAL A 559 8.88 21.61 2.52
CA VAL A 559 9.74 22.60 1.85
C VAL A 559 10.27 22.13 0.48
N MET A 560 10.22 20.83 0.25
CA MET A 560 10.58 20.21 -1.04
C MET A 560 9.48 19.24 -1.48
N PRO A 561 8.28 19.73 -1.84
CA PRO A 561 7.15 18.88 -2.22
C PRO A 561 7.45 18.02 -3.46
N ASP A 562 8.34 18.48 -4.33
CA ASP A 562 8.78 17.76 -5.54
C ASP A 562 9.83 16.67 -5.24
N LEU A 563 10.34 16.59 -4.01
CA LEU A 563 11.22 15.52 -3.56
C LEU A 563 10.37 14.35 -3.06
N GLU A 564 9.80 13.59 -3.99
CA GLU A 564 9.03 12.40 -3.64
C GLU A 564 9.96 11.31 -3.09
N ALA A 565 9.64 10.82 -1.89
CA ALA A 565 10.36 9.68 -1.32
C ALA A 565 10.18 8.44 -2.22
N PRO A 566 11.24 7.62 -2.41
CA PRO A 566 11.10 6.36 -3.15
C PRO A 566 10.03 5.49 -2.51
N ALA A 567 9.46 4.64 -3.33
CA ALA A 567 8.56 3.64 -2.80
C ALA A 567 9.26 2.68 -1.86
N GLY A 568 8.50 2.21 -0.89
CA GLY A 568 9.02 1.29 0.12
C GLY A 568 9.76 1.99 1.27
N VAL A 569 9.83 3.33 1.28
CA VAL A 569 10.27 4.05 2.48
C VAL A 569 9.27 3.80 3.59
N VAL A 570 9.74 3.17 4.67
CA VAL A 570 8.91 2.84 5.84
C VAL A 570 8.32 4.12 6.43
N SER A 571 7.00 4.13 6.67
CA SER A 571 6.34 5.25 7.32
C SER A 571 6.75 5.36 8.78
N LEU A 572 6.90 6.58 9.27
CA LEU A 572 7.11 6.87 10.69
C LEU A 572 5.81 7.28 11.42
N GLU A 573 4.69 7.32 10.73
CA GLU A 573 3.42 7.83 11.31
C GLU A 573 2.84 6.91 12.38
N GLY A 574 3.14 5.61 12.35
CA GLY A 574 2.72 4.63 13.37
C GLY A 574 3.61 4.52 14.61
N VAL A 575 4.73 5.24 14.65
CA VAL A 575 5.75 5.08 15.71
C VAL A 575 5.22 5.45 17.10
N ALA A 576 4.44 6.52 17.21
CA ALA A 576 3.85 6.92 18.51
C ALA A 576 2.89 5.83 19.05
N GLY A 577 2.08 5.23 18.18
CA GLY A 577 1.20 4.11 18.54
C GLY A 577 1.99 2.85 18.94
N LEU A 578 3.09 2.56 18.24
CA LEU A 578 3.98 1.46 18.59
C LEU A 578 4.64 1.70 19.96
N LEU A 579 5.16 2.90 20.19
CA LEU A 579 5.76 3.28 21.49
C LEU A 579 4.73 3.13 22.63
N ARG A 580 3.51 3.65 22.43
CA ARG A 580 2.42 3.48 23.38
C ARG A 580 2.13 1.99 23.66
N SER A 581 2.07 1.15 22.63
CA SER A 581 1.82 -0.29 22.78
C SER A 581 2.94 -0.99 23.56
N VAL A 582 4.20 -0.65 23.30
CA VAL A 582 5.36 -1.18 24.04
C VAL A 582 5.30 -0.79 25.51
N LEU A 583 4.99 0.48 25.82
CA LEU A 583 4.89 0.97 27.20
C LEU A 583 3.70 0.33 27.94
N LEU A 584 2.57 0.17 27.29
CA LEU A 584 1.42 -0.54 27.87
C LEU A 584 1.71 -2.01 28.14
N SER A 585 2.52 -2.67 27.29
CA SER A 585 2.88 -4.08 27.53
C SER A 585 3.74 -4.31 28.78
N ALA A 586 4.31 -3.26 29.34
CA ALA A 586 5.07 -3.30 30.59
C ALA A 586 4.18 -3.09 31.84
N SER A 587 2.88 -2.79 31.69
CA SER A 587 1.93 -2.63 32.80
C SER A 587 1.29 -3.97 33.19
N GLU A 588 0.89 -4.09 34.46
CA GLU A 588 0.13 -5.26 34.93
C GLU A 588 -1.33 -5.15 34.48
N PRO A 589 -1.91 -6.19 33.82
CA PRO A 589 -3.24 -6.12 33.20
C PRO A 589 -4.38 -5.85 34.20
N ASP A 590 -4.20 -6.22 35.46
CA ASP A 590 -5.23 -6.14 36.50
C ASP A 590 -5.22 -4.84 37.33
N VAL A 591 -4.37 -3.86 36.95
CA VAL A 591 -4.28 -2.56 37.63
C VAL A 591 -5.22 -1.56 36.96
N PRO A 592 -6.11 -0.85 37.71
CA PRO A 592 -6.92 0.23 37.12
C PRO A 592 -6.05 1.30 36.47
N GLY A 593 -6.39 1.70 35.22
CA GLY A 593 -5.60 2.67 34.43
C GLY A 593 -4.43 2.05 33.68
N HIS A 594 -4.36 0.73 33.53
CA HIS A 594 -3.31 0.04 32.77
C HIS A 594 -3.28 0.39 31.27
N ASP A 595 -4.31 1.01 30.74
CA ASP A 595 -4.46 1.51 29.38
C ASP A 595 -4.00 2.97 29.19
N GLU A 596 -3.50 3.58 30.26
CA GLU A 596 -2.95 4.95 30.22
C GLU A 596 -1.42 4.95 30.28
N VAL A 597 -0.80 5.78 29.45
CA VAL A 597 0.65 6.04 29.45
C VAL A 597 0.87 7.50 29.82
N ALA A 598 1.67 7.74 30.86
CA ALA A 598 2.06 9.08 31.27
C ALA A 598 3.52 9.37 30.83
N LEU A 599 3.72 10.50 30.17
CA LEU A 599 5.06 10.99 29.80
C LEU A 599 5.48 12.05 30.81
N LEU A 600 6.59 11.79 31.53
CA LEU A 600 7.17 12.75 32.49
C LEU A 600 8.23 13.58 31.78
N SER A 601 8.12 14.89 31.91
CA SER A 601 9.07 15.86 31.35
C SER A 601 9.46 16.89 32.39
N ALA A 602 10.70 17.41 32.30
CA ALA A 602 11.11 18.57 33.07
C ALA A 602 10.49 19.90 32.56
N GLY A 603 9.64 19.84 31.53
CA GLY A 603 9.01 20.98 30.91
C GLY A 603 9.95 21.76 29.99
N PRO A 604 9.70 23.04 29.73
CA PRO A 604 10.44 23.84 28.75
C PRO A 604 11.94 23.99 28.99
N ILE A 605 12.43 23.57 30.17
CA ILE A 605 13.88 23.55 30.45
C ILE A 605 14.58 22.28 29.92
N ASP A 606 13.81 21.27 29.55
CA ASP A 606 14.35 20.04 28.98
C ASP A 606 14.85 20.27 27.55
N SER A 607 16.01 19.71 27.22
CA SER A 607 16.60 19.83 25.88
C SER A 607 15.75 19.19 24.78
N ALA A 608 14.95 18.15 25.13
CA ALA A 608 14.07 17.41 24.24
C ALA A 608 12.58 17.76 24.43
N PHE A 609 12.24 18.88 25.05
CA PHE A 609 10.85 19.23 25.37
C PHE A 609 9.93 19.22 24.14
N TYR A 610 10.42 19.70 23.00
CA TYR A 610 9.69 19.62 21.73
C TYR A 610 9.24 18.18 21.39
N GLU A 611 10.15 17.22 21.56
CA GLU A 611 9.85 15.82 21.30
C GLU A 611 8.84 15.25 22.30
N HIS A 612 8.94 15.64 23.57
CA HIS A 612 7.99 15.24 24.59
C HIS A 612 6.56 15.69 24.29
N GLU A 613 6.38 16.93 23.83
CA GLU A 613 5.07 17.45 23.41
C GLU A 613 4.55 16.71 22.16
N LEU A 614 5.42 16.44 21.19
CA LEU A 614 5.05 15.72 19.96
C LEU A 614 4.60 14.29 20.24
N LEU A 615 5.28 13.57 21.15
CA LEU A 615 4.94 12.18 21.49
C LEU A 615 3.74 12.07 22.42
N ALA A 616 3.43 13.11 23.19
CA ALA A 616 2.25 13.17 24.06
C ALA A 616 0.96 13.47 23.30
N ALA A 617 1.04 14.10 22.12
CA ALA A 617 -0.09 14.44 21.26
C ALA A 617 -0.55 13.27 20.40
#